data_599bfaf1bb4a65895becbb27f9ef1261
#
_entry.id   599bfaf1bb4a65895becbb27f9ef1261
#
_cell.length_a   1.000
_cell.length_b   1.000
_cell.length_c   1.000
_cell.angle_alpha   90.00
_cell.angle_beta   90.00
_cell.angle_gamma   90.00
#
_symmetry.space_group_name_H-M   'P 1'
#
loop_
_entity.id
_entity.type
_entity.pdbx_description
1 polymer ?
#
loop_
_entity_poly.entity_id
_entity_poly.type
_entity_poly.pdbx_seq_one_letter_code
_entity_poly.pdbx_strand_id
1 'polypeptide(L)'
;NAIDILGVVTLITNDINLFEYYKSSFHKAVCVEDIMKQLDLLQDYSLHIPKRDSKDLCVIQFSSGSTGAPKGVMLSFNNILTNLKIKTLADEITTEDTLIHWMPYFHDYGLFGNHLVCLYNQITEIKIEPFSFLRDPLIFLKKISEYQVSICGGTTPSGLDLLIQKLEQSNDIKELDLSQVKTLSIGAEMVPSNLYVRLSPLFQLGFNRNAFRPSYGMAETTLIVSSCLPGYGNKNIRINREAFYEGIIKLVDKQQDFCEFVSAGRILPGLQVRIVKDGIPQNNLNLGEIQVKGACVMSGYYNDIQSTDEVLKDGWLSTGDLGFFDYNNILYIVGRKKETIIVNGQNFHPFDLENCVFAS
;
A
#
# COMPACT_ATOMS: atom_id res chain seq x y z
N ASN A 1 8.73 -13.99 -17.41
CA ASN A 1 9.14 -13.50 -16.10
C ASN A 1 9.62 -12.04 -16.24
N ALA A 2 9.92 -11.35 -15.13
CA ALA A 2 10.32 -9.92 -15.18
C ALA A 2 11.58 -9.70 -16.05
N ILE A 3 12.52 -10.62 -16.02
CA ILE A 3 13.76 -10.56 -16.80
C ILE A 3 13.47 -10.56 -18.31
N ASP A 4 12.57 -11.41 -18.75
CA ASP A 4 12.21 -11.51 -20.16
C ASP A 4 11.52 -10.25 -20.68
N ILE A 5 10.70 -9.62 -19.82
CA ILE A 5 10.00 -8.36 -20.15
C ILE A 5 10.99 -7.19 -20.28
N LEU A 6 11.95 -7.09 -19.36
CA LEU A 6 12.87 -5.95 -19.28
C LEU A 6 14.00 -6.02 -20.31
N GLY A 7 14.36 -7.19 -20.82
CA GLY A 7 15.60 -7.38 -21.59
C GLY A 7 16.81 -6.91 -20.77
N VAL A 8 16.87 -7.25 -19.49
CA VAL A 8 17.78 -6.69 -18.50
C VAL A 8 19.23 -6.91 -18.86
N VAL A 9 20.02 -5.86 -18.79
CA VAL A 9 21.43 -5.86 -19.15
C VAL A 9 22.38 -6.07 -17.96
N THR A 10 21.94 -5.78 -16.73
CA THR A 10 22.77 -5.91 -15.52
C THR A 10 21.98 -6.54 -14.39
N LEU A 11 22.53 -7.58 -13.79
CA LEU A 11 22.06 -8.17 -12.54
C LEU A 11 22.94 -7.66 -11.39
N ILE A 12 22.32 -7.13 -10.34
CA ILE A 12 22.99 -6.81 -9.07
C ILE A 12 22.27 -7.62 -7.98
N THR A 13 23.01 -8.46 -7.26
CA THR A 13 22.46 -9.32 -6.20
C THR A 13 23.49 -9.53 -5.08
N ASN A 14 23.00 -9.72 -3.87
CA ASN A 14 23.78 -10.19 -2.72
C ASN A 14 23.67 -11.72 -2.52
N ASP A 15 22.83 -12.40 -3.30
CA ASP A 15 22.69 -13.86 -3.25
C ASP A 15 23.65 -14.50 -4.25
N ILE A 16 24.66 -15.19 -3.73
CA ILE A 16 25.69 -15.85 -4.53
C ILE A 16 25.09 -16.97 -5.42
N ASN A 17 24.05 -17.65 -4.97
CA ASN A 17 23.42 -18.71 -5.77
C ASN A 17 22.65 -18.11 -6.94
N LEU A 18 21.92 -16.99 -6.73
CA LEU A 18 21.29 -16.25 -7.82
C LEU A 18 22.33 -15.68 -8.78
N PHE A 19 23.44 -15.14 -8.25
CA PHE A 19 24.54 -14.66 -9.08
C PHE A 19 25.10 -15.77 -9.97
N GLU A 20 25.46 -16.90 -9.40
CA GLU A 20 26.02 -18.05 -10.14
C GLU A 20 25.02 -18.62 -11.17
N TYR A 21 23.74 -18.71 -10.81
CA TYR A 21 22.70 -19.22 -11.69
C TYR A 21 22.44 -18.33 -12.90
N TYR A 22 22.40 -16.99 -12.69
CA TYR A 22 21.99 -16.05 -13.74
C TYR A 22 23.15 -15.29 -14.40
N LYS A 23 24.41 -15.36 -13.92
CA LYS A 23 25.52 -14.55 -14.44
C LYS A 23 25.75 -14.66 -15.95
N SER A 24 25.43 -15.81 -16.55
CA SER A 24 25.54 -16.03 -18.01
C SER A 24 24.35 -15.50 -18.80
N SER A 25 23.23 -15.20 -18.14
CA SER A 25 21.98 -14.72 -18.77
C SER A 25 21.92 -13.19 -18.88
N PHE A 26 22.90 -12.49 -18.30
CA PHE A 26 22.97 -11.04 -18.28
C PHE A 26 24.24 -10.55 -18.95
N HIS A 27 24.19 -9.38 -19.61
CA HIS A 27 25.38 -8.73 -20.14
C HIS A 27 26.39 -8.38 -19.04
N LYS A 28 25.91 -8.08 -17.87
CA LYS A 28 26.72 -7.82 -16.69
C LYS A 28 26.00 -8.35 -15.44
N ALA A 29 26.71 -9.11 -14.65
CA ALA A 29 26.27 -9.55 -13.33
C ALA A 29 27.27 -9.06 -12.28
N VAL A 30 26.78 -8.56 -11.15
CA VAL A 30 27.60 -8.00 -10.08
C VAL A 30 27.07 -8.51 -8.74
N CYS A 31 27.96 -9.10 -7.94
CA CYS A 31 27.66 -9.44 -6.56
C CYS A 31 27.93 -8.21 -5.67
N VAL A 32 26.99 -7.89 -4.77
CA VAL A 32 27.12 -6.74 -3.88
C VAL A 32 28.35 -6.88 -2.96
N GLU A 33 28.65 -8.09 -2.49
CA GLU A 33 29.84 -8.33 -1.67
C GLU A 33 31.15 -7.96 -2.39
N ASP A 34 31.22 -8.20 -3.70
CA ASP A 34 32.41 -7.85 -4.49
C ASP A 34 32.51 -6.33 -4.70
N ILE A 35 31.37 -5.64 -4.84
CA ILE A 35 31.34 -4.17 -4.86
C ILE A 35 31.86 -3.64 -3.52
N MET A 36 31.38 -4.15 -2.40
CA MET A 36 31.78 -3.68 -1.07
C MET A 36 33.28 -3.87 -0.83
N LYS A 37 33.85 -5.02 -1.20
CA LYS A 37 35.31 -5.24 -1.14
C LYS A 37 36.12 -4.25 -1.98
N GLN A 38 35.60 -3.85 -3.15
CA GLN A 38 36.24 -2.86 -4.00
C GLN A 38 36.13 -1.44 -3.45
N LEU A 39 34.99 -1.10 -2.81
CA LEU A 39 34.77 0.20 -2.17
C LEU A 39 35.77 0.47 -1.05
N ASP A 40 36.11 -0.54 -0.26
CA ASP A 40 37.12 -0.42 0.81
C ASP A 40 38.54 -0.09 0.29
N LEU A 41 38.81 -0.34 -1.01
CA LEU A 41 40.09 -0.07 -1.66
C LEU A 41 40.19 1.32 -2.30
N LEU A 42 39.09 2.07 -2.36
CA LEU A 42 39.01 3.32 -3.10
C LEU A 42 39.14 4.51 -2.14
N GLN A 43 40.21 5.31 -2.34
CA GLN A 43 40.53 6.46 -1.49
C GLN A 43 39.93 7.81 -1.92
N ASP A 44 39.48 7.94 -3.17
CA ASP A 44 38.90 9.20 -3.66
C ASP A 44 37.85 8.97 -4.75
N TYR A 45 36.64 9.53 -4.56
CA TYR A 45 35.56 9.50 -5.55
C TYR A 45 35.11 10.89 -5.94
N SER A 46 35.06 11.17 -7.22
CA SER A 46 34.15 12.16 -7.75
C SER A 46 32.85 11.46 -8.21
N LEU A 47 31.79 11.64 -7.48
CA LEU A 47 30.47 11.12 -7.86
C LEU A 47 29.95 11.94 -9.03
N HIS A 48 29.95 11.37 -10.24
CA HIS A 48 29.29 11.98 -11.38
C HIS A 48 27.80 11.65 -11.33
N ILE A 49 27.00 12.59 -10.81
CA ILE A 49 25.55 12.47 -10.83
C ILE A 49 25.05 13.00 -12.18
N PRO A 50 24.56 12.15 -13.09
CA PRO A 50 24.03 12.60 -14.36
C PRO A 50 22.79 13.48 -14.13
N LYS A 51 22.69 14.56 -14.89
CA LYS A 51 21.46 15.36 -14.93
C LYS A 51 20.32 14.50 -15.47
N ARG A 52 19.20 14.48 -14.77
CA ARG A 52 17.98 13.78 -15.15
C ARG A 52 16.83 14.78 -15.28
N ASP A 53 15.95 14.54 -16.26
CA ASP A 53 14.68 15.25 -16.34
C ASP A 53 13.68 14.60 -15.35
N SER A 54 12.80 15.39 -14.80
CA SER A 54 11.76 14.90 -13.90
C SER A 54 10.82 13.87 -14.54
N LYS A 55 10.73 13.88 -15.88
CA LYS A 55 9.93 12.95 -16.67
C LYS A 55 10.68 11.69 -17.08
N ASP A 56 12.00 11.63 -16.86
CA ASP A 56 12.76 10.41 -17.15
C ASP A 56 12.21 9.23 -16.34
N LEU A 57 12.22 8.06 -16.95
CA LEU A 57 11.89 6.81 -16.27
C LEU A 57 12.90 6.57 -15.14
N CYS A 58 12.36 6.39 -13.92
CA CYS A 58 13.16 6.16 -12.72
C CYS A 58 13.13 4.69 -12.29
N VAL A 59 11.92 4.12 -12.23
CA VAL A 59 11.70 2.75 -11.75
C VAL A 59 10.66 2.06 -12.63
N ILE A 60 10.85 0.76 -12.85
CA ILE A 60 9.83 -0.16 -13.34
C ILE A 60 9.44 -1.04 -12.16
N GLN A 61 8.26 -0.77 -11.59
CA GLN A 61 7.70 -1.54 -10.48
C GLN A 61 6.83 -2.66 -11.02
N PHE A 62 7.16 -3.91 -10.70
CA PHE A 62 6.30 -5.03 -11.09
C PHE A 62 5.10 -5.14 -10.17
N SER A 63 3.91 -5.25 -10.77
CA SER A 63 2.67 -5.61 -10.10
C SER A 63 2.28 -7.05 -10.47
N SER A 64 1.58 -7.74 -9.56
CA SER A 64 1.17 -9.14 -9.76
C SER A 64 0.18 -9.35 -10.91
N GLY A 65 -0.36 -8.27 -11.48
CA GLY A 65 -1.31 -8.28 -12.59
C GLY A 65 -2.54 -9.18 -12.35
N SER A 66 -3.73 -8.66 -12.54
CA SER A 66 -4.99 -9.44 -12.41
C SER A 66 -5.13 -10.58 -13.43
N THR A 67 -4.21 -10.66 -14.41
CA THR A 67 -4.18 -11.68 -15.48
C THR A 67 -3.14 -12.78 -15.23
N GLY A 68 -2.44 -12.75 -14.08
CA GLY A 68 -1.41 -13.73 -13.70
C GLY A 68 -0.02 -13.45 -14.28
N ALA A 69 0.14 -12.63 -15.31
CA ALA A 69 1.44 -12.18 -15.81
C ALA A 69 1.83 -10.87 -15.13
N PRO A 70 3.07 -10.74 -14.61
CA PRO A 70 3.52 -9.49 -13.99
C PRO A 70 3.59 -8.37 -15.03
N LYS A 71 3.10 -7.18 -14.67
CA LYS A 71 3.18 -5.97 -15.49
C LYS A 71 4.20 -5.01 -14.92
N GLY A 72 5.06 -4.45 -15.77
CA GLY A 72 6.07 -3.47 -15.38
C GLY A 72 5.51 -2.05 -15.40
N VAL A 73 5.12 -1.53 -14.25
CA VAL A 73 4.61 -0.16 -14.08
C VAL A 73 5.75 0.85 -14.23
N MET A 74 5.68 1.75 -15.21
CA MET A 74 6.70 2.77 -15.48
C MET A 74 6.48 4.02 -14.63
N LEU A 75 7.41 4.30 -13.74
CA LEU A 75 7.38 5.46 -12.84
C LEU A 75 8.53 6.42 -13.12
N SER A 76 8.20 7.68 -13.38
CA SER A 76 9.17 8.76 -13.55
C SER A 76 9.65 9.30 -12.20
N PHE A 77 10.75 10.08 -12.20
CA PHE A 77 11.18 10.83 -11.03
C PHE A 77 10.07 11.73 -10.48
N ASN A 78 9.30 12.38 -11.36
CA ASN A 78 8.18 13.24 -10.95
C ASN A 78 7.07 12.45 -10.25
N ASN A 79 6.71 11.25 -10.74
CA ASN A 79 5.71 10.40 -10.10
C ASN A 79 6.11 10.10 -8.65
N ILE A 80 7.36 9.64 -8.47
CA ILE A 80 7.89 9.22 -7.17
C ILE A 80 7.97 10.42 -6.22
N LEU A 81 8.65 11.50 -6.61
CA LEU A 81 8.83 12.68 -5.75
C LEU A 81 7.50 13.32 -5.36
N THR A 82 6.53 13.34 -6.27
CA THR A 82 5.19 13.85 -5.97
C THR A 82 4.50 12.97 -4.93
N ASN A 83 4.58 11.65 -5.06
CA ASN A 83 3.94 10.73 -4.10
C ASN A 83 4.62 10.77 -2.73
N LEU A 84 5.96 10.85 -2.67
CA LEU A 84 6.70 11.02 -1.42
C LEU A 84 6.27 12.30 -0.69
N LYS A 85 6.14 13.42 -1.40
CA LYS A 85 5.64 14.68 -0.83
C LYS A 85 4.22 14.54 -0.30
N ILE A 86 3.33 13.89 -1.04
CA ILE A 86 1.93 13.65 -0.64
C ILE A 86 1.90 12.78 0.62
N LYS A 87 2.68 11.71 0.66
CA LYS A 87 2.78 10.80 1.82
C LYS A 87 3.32 11.54 3.05
N THR A 88 4.35 12.37 2.89
CA THR A 88 4.89 13.21 3.95
C THR A 88 3.81 14.09 4.58
N LEU A 89 2.99 14.75 3.75
CA LEU A 89 1.89 15.59 4.22
C LEU A 89 0.77 14.76 4.89
N ALA A 90 0.42 13.61 4.31
CA ALA A 90 -0.66 12.75 4.82
C ALA A 90 -0.34 12.17 6.20
N ASP A 91 0.91 11.77 6.43
CA ASP A 91 1.35 11.20 7.71
C ASP A 91 1.92 12.25 8.67
N GLU A 92 1.93 13.54 8.27
CA GLU A 92 2.51 14.65 9.05
C GLU A 92 3.95 14.37 9.49
N ILE A 93 4.77 13.87 8.53
CA ILE A 93 6.16 13.48 8.81
C ILE A 93 7.01 14.72 9.05
N THR A 94 7.78 14.68 10.12
CA THR A 94 8.78 15.69 10.51
C THR A 94 10.15 15.04 10.67
N THR A 95 11.22 15.82 10.76
CA THR A 95 12.58 15.31 10.96
C THR A 95 12.81 14.59 12.29
N GLU A 96 11.91 14.75 13.25
CA GLU A 96 11.98 14.10 14.57
C GLU A 96 11.38 12.68 14.56
N ASP A 97 10.76 12.28 13.45
CA ASP A 97 10.06 11.01 13.38
C ASP A 97 11.01 9.81 13.15
N THR A 98 10.57 8.68 13.65
CA THR A 98 11.17 7.36 13.37
C THR A 98 10.10 6.47 12.76
N LEU A 99 10.41 5.83 11.64
CA LEU A 99 9.50 4.93 10.93
C LEU A 99 9.96 3.49 11.04
N ILE A 100 9.02 2.58 11.35
CA ILE A 100 9.25 1.13 11.36
C ILE A 100 8.35 0.42 10.35
N HIS A 101 8.87 -0.62 9.70
CA HIS A 101 8.10 -1.50 8.82
C HIS A 101 8.75 -2.87 8.64
N TRP A 102 7.96 -3.81 8.04
CA TRP A 102 8.45 -5.13 7.63
C TRP A 102 8.24 -5.42 6.13
N MET A 103 7.71 -4.45 5.36
CA MET A 103 7.43 -4.66 3.94
C MET A 103 8.72 -4.82 3.13
N PRO A 104 8.76 -5.77 2.19
CA PRO A 104 9.92 -5.95 1.32
C PRO A 104 10.04 -4.79 0.31
N TYR A 105 11.28 -4.46 -0.10
CA TYR A 105 11.54 -3.36 -1.04
C TYR A 105 11.12 -3.67 -2.49
N PHE A 106 10.84 -4.92 -2.84
CA PHE A 106 10.27 -5.23 -4.15
C PHE A 106 8.77 -4.89 -4.24
N HIS A 107 8.12 -4.58 -3.12
CA HIS A 107 6.75 -4.08 -3.08
C HIS A 107 6.77 -2.54 -3.00
N ASP A 108 5.86 -1.88 -3.74
CA ASP A 108 5.72 -0.42 -3.77
C ASP A 108 5.57 0.19 -2.37
N TYR A 109 4.80 -0.45 -1.49
CA TYR A 109 4.60 0.00 -0.11
C TYR A 109 5.91 -0.06 0.70
N GLY A 110 6.75 -1.08 0.51
CA GLY A 110 8.07 -1.16 1.13
C GLY A 110 9.04 -0.11 0.58
N LEU A 111 9.11 0.01 -0.75
CA LEU A 111 10.06 0.90 -1.41
C LEU A 111 9.65 2.37 -1.29
N PHE A 112 8.48 2.74 -1.82
CA PHE A 112 8.05 4.14 -1.87
C PHE A 112 7.41 4.59 -0.56
N GLY A 113 6.59 3.75 0.07
CA GLY A 113 5.85 4.10 1.27
C GLY A 113 6.66 4.16 2.55
N ASN A 114 7.83 3.50 2.58
CA ASN A 114 8.67 3.42 3.75
C ASN A 114 10.11 3.86 3.46
N HIS A 115 10.86 3.10 2.67
CA HIS A 115 12.29 3.38 2.46
C HIS A 115 12.55 4.75 1.85
N LEU A 116 11.98 5.03 0.67
CA LEU A 116 12.23 6.30 -0.01
C LEU A 116 11.59 7.49 0.73
N VAL A 117 10.50 7.29 1.46
CA VAL A 117 9.92 8.34 2.29
C VAL A 117 10.83 8.71 3.47
N CYS A 118 11.53 7.72 4.05
CA CYS A 118 12.53 7.98 5.09
C CYS A 118 13.72 8.77 4.54
N LEU A 119 14.24 8.36 3.37
CA LEU A 119 15.33 9.09 2.70
C LEU A 119 14.91 10.51 2.32
N TYR A 120 13.70 10.70 1.78
CA TYR A 120 13.18 12.01 1.37
C TYR A 120 13.05 12.98 2.55
N ASN A 121 12.61 12.48 3.71
CA ASN A 121 12.40 13.28 4.91
C ASN A 121 13.63 13.30 5.86
N GLN A 122 14.69 12.54 5.55
CA GLN A 122 15.89 12.41 6.37
C GLN A 122 15.59 11.91 7.79
N ILE A 123 14.67 10.94 7.91
CA ILE A 123 14.25 10.34 9.19
C ILE A 123 14.83 8.94 9.35
N THR A 124 14.87 8.47 10.60
CA THR A 124 15.34 7.12 10.91
C THR A 124 14.36 6.06 10.41
N GLU A 125 14.88 5.08 9.69
CA GLU A 125 14.16 3.88 9.26
C GLU A 125 14.57 2.68 10.11
N ILE A 126 13.60 1.96 10.66
CA ILE A 126 13.78 0.67 11.32
C ILE A 126 13.11 -0.38 10.45
N LYS A 127 13.94 -1.16 9.75
CA LYS A 127 13.44 -2.23 8.91
C LYS A 127 13.55 -3.57 9.60
N ILE A 128 12.43 -4.26 9.73
CA ILE A 128 12.37 -5.67 10.13
C ILE A 128 12.36 -6.52 8.86
N GLU A 129 13.20 -7.53 8.84
CA GLU A 129 13.21 -8.49 7.73
C GLU A 129 11.86 -9.25 7.72
N PRO A 130 11.18 -9.40 6.55
CA PRO A 130 9.83 -9.97 6.48
C PRO A 130 9.69 -11.36 7.12
N PHE A 131 10.65 -12.27 6.91
CA PHE A 131 10.60 -13.60 7.54
C PHE A 131 10.82 -13.55 9.06
N SER A 132 11.58 -12.58 9.56
CA SER A 132 11.74 -12.36 11.00
C SER A 132 10.44 -11.92 11.63
N PHE A 133 9.67 -11.03 10.96
CA PHE A 133 8.32 -10.66 11.38
C PHE A 133 7.36 -11.87 11.36
N LEU A 134 7.34 -12.65 10.29
CA LEU A 134 6.46 -13.83 10.19
C LEU A 134 6.77 -14.88 11.28
N ARG A 135 8.03 -15.03 11.66
CA ARG A 135 8.45 -15.98 12.72
C ARG A 135 8.11 -15.49 14.12
N ASP A 136 8.30 -14.21 14.43
CA ASP A 136 7.95 -13.58 15.69
C ASP A 136 7.37 -12.18 15.47
N PRO A 137 6.04 -12.05 15.24
CA PRO A 137 5.41 -10.75 15.01
C PRO A 137 5.61 -9.76 16.17
N LEU A 138 5.82 -10.24 17.41
CA LEU A 138 6.02 -9.38 18.58
C LEU A 138 7.32 -8.56 18.50
N ILE A 139 8.27 -8.94 17.63
CA ILE A 139 9.46 -8.14 17.37
C ILE A 139 9.10 -6.72 16.93
N PHE A 140 7.98 -6.56 16.21
CA PHE A 140 7.49 -5.25 15.77
C PHE A 140 7.15 -4.35 16.95
N LEU A 141 6.35 -4.85 17.92
CA LEU A 141 5.98 -4.08 19.11
C LEU A 141 7.18 -3.80 20.01
N LYS A 142 8.07 -4.79 20.19
CA LYS A 142 9.31 -4.62 20.96
C LYS A 142 10.17 -3.51 20.39
N LYS A 143 10.32 -3.46 19.04
CA LYS A 143 11.11 -2.42 18.38
C LYS A 143 10.42 -1.05 18.40
N ILE A 144 9.09 -0.99 18.33
CA ILE A 144 8.34 0.27 18.52
C ILE A 144 8.65 0.86 19.90
N SER A 145 8.54 0.05 20.95
CA SER A 145 8.81 0.47 22.33
C SER A 145 10.28 0.83 22.54
N GLU A 146 11.22 0.01 22.06
CA GLU A 146 12.67 0.22 22.21
C GLU A 146 13.15 1.52 21.56
N TYR A 147 12.69 1.82 20.36
CA TYR A 147 13.13 2.96 19.55
C TYR A 147 12.18 4.16 19.60
N GLN A 148 11.13 4.11 20.45
CA GLN A 148 10.13 5.17 20.59
C GLN A 148 9.56 5.61 19.23
N VAL A 149 9.16 4.63 18.42
CA VAL A 149 8.72 4.83 17.04
C VAL A 149 7.44 5.64 16.97
N SER A 150 7.40 6.65 16.11
CA SER A 150 6.22 7.50 15.88
C SER A 150 5.38 7.08 14.68
N ILE A 151 5.96 6.39 13.69
CA ILE A 151 5.28 5.99 12.45
C ILE A 151 5.45 4.48 12.21
N CYS A 152 4.34 3.76 12.23
CA CYS A 152 4.28 2.38 11.79
C CYS A 152 3.81 2.36 10.33
N GLY A 153 4.77 2.18 9.42
CA GLY A 153 4.53 2.15 7.99
C GLY A 153 4.33 0.72 7.47
N GLY A 154 3.71 0.59 6.31
CA GLY A 154 3.66 -0.68 5.59
C GLY A 154 2.97 -1.82 6.34
N THR A 155 1.92 -1.54 7.11
CA THR A 155 1.18 -2.60 7.78
C THR A 155 0.03 -3.08 6.91
N THR A 156 -0.20 -4.40 6.91
CA THR A 156 -1.33 -5.03 6.23
C THR A 156 -2.33 -5.57 7.24
N PRO A 157 -3.63 -5.65 6.93
CA PRO A 157 -4.61 -6.30 7.77
C PRO A 157 -4.19 -7.71 8.21
N SER A 158 -3.74 -8.55 7.28
CA SER A 158 -3.27 -9.91 7.58
C SER A 158 -2.05 -9.94 8.50
N GLY A 159 -1.10 -9.02 8.32
CA GLY A 159 0.06 -8.89 9.21
C GLY A 159 -0.33 -8.45 10.62
N LEU A 160 -1.29 -7.53 10.74
CA LEU A 160 -1.82 -7.12 12.05
C LEU A 160 -2.61 -8.24 12.72
N ASP A 161 -3.36 -9.04 11.98
CA ASP A 161 -4.05 -10.21 12.51
C ASP A 161 -3.07 -11.21 13.12
N LEU A 162 -1.99 -11.51 12.41
CA LEU A 162 -0.93 -12.37 12.92
C LEU A 162 -0.29 -11.81 14.20
N LEU A 163 -0.05 -10.48 14.23
CA LEU A 163 0.47 -9.79 15.41
C LEU A 163 -0.49 -9.90 16.61
N ILE A 164 -1.79 -9.63 16.39
CA ILE A 164 -2.81 -9.67 17.44
C ILE A 164 -2.94 -11.09 18.01
N GLN A 165 -3.04 -12.12 17.16
CA GLN A 165 -3.10 -13.52 17.59
C GLN A 165 -1.89 -13.90 18.45
N LYS A 166 -0.70 -13.45 18.07
CA LYS A 166 0.52 -13.72 18.84
C LYS A 166 0.55 -12.95 20.15
N LEU A 167 0.03 -11.72 20.15
CA LEU A 167 -0.06 -10.86 21.32
C LEU A 167 -0.99 -11.45 22.38
N GLU A 168 -2.16 -11.97 21.99
CA GLU A 168 -3.14 -12.60 22.87
C GLU A 168 -2.60 -13.88 23.55
N GLN A 169 -1.62 -14.54 22.95
CA GLN A 169 -0.97 -15.74 23.47
C GLN A 169 0.24 -15.44 24.36
N SER A 170 0.67 -14.18 24.45
CA SER A 170 1.91 -13.79 25.13
C SER A 170 1.64 -13.12 26.48
N ASN A 171 2.43 -13.50 27.48
CA ASN A 171 2.41 -12.86 28.81
C ASN A 171 3.51 -11.77 28.99
N ASP A 172 4.46 -11.66 28.04
CA ASP A 172 5.70 -10.88 28.16
C ASP A 172 5.60 -9.44 27.69
N ILE A 173 4.39 -8.88 27.53
CA ILE A 173 4.16 -7.61 26.85
C ILE A 173 3.83 -6.44 27.79
N LYS A 174 3.74 -6.69 29.10
CA LYS A 174 3.24 -5.69 30.08
C LYS A 174 4.11 -4.42 30.20
N GLU A 175 5.36 -4.47 29.74
CA GLU A 175 6.31 -3.36 29.84
C GLU A 175 6.48 -2.58 28.52
N LEU A 176 5.75 -2.94 27.45
CA LEU A 176 5.86 -2.25 26.18
C LEU A 176 5.11 -0.92 26.21
N ASP A 177 5.72 0.13 25.64
CA ASP A 177 5.12 1.45 25.48
C ASP A 177 4.96 1.82 24.01
N LEU A 178 3.71 1.99 23.56
CA LEU A 178 3.34 2.38 22.19
C LEU A 178 2.77 3.80 22.13
N SER A 179 2.91 4.59 23.19
CA SER A 179 2.29 5.91 23.32
C SER A 179 2.82 6.93 22.31
N GLN A 180 4.03 6.73 21.79
CA GLN A 180 4.65 7.60 20.78
C GLN A 180 4.10 7.40 19.36
N VAL A 181 3.36 6.29 19.10
CA VAL A 181 2.83 6.02 17.78
C VAL A 181 1.73 7.01 17.41
N LYS A 182 2.01 7.89 16.46
CA LYS A 182 1.05 8.85 15.90
C LYS A 182 0.38 8.35 14.60
N THR A 183 1.01 7.39 13.93
CA THR A 183 0.50 6.82 12.67
C THR A 183 0.74 5.32 12.62
N LEU A 184 -0.34 4.56 12.41
CA LEU A 184 -0.33 3.16 11.97
C LEU A 184 -1.00 3.12 10.59
N SER A 185 -0.19 3.16 9.54
CA SER A 185 -0.65 3.19 8.15
C SER A 185 -0.99 1.78 7.69
N ILE A 186 -2.23 1.57 7.25
CA ILE A 186 -2.76 0.25 6.85
C ILE A 186 -3.23 0.31 5.40
N GLY A 187 -2.84 -0.66 4.62
CA GLY A 187 -3.23 -0.76 3.21
C GLY A 187 -2.81 -2.07 2.56
N ALA A 188 -2.77 -2.05 1.24
CA ALA A 188 -2.47 -3.16 0.34
C ALA A 188 -3.52 -4.29 0.31
N GLU A 189 -4.40 -4.38 1.30
CA GLU A 189 -5.50 -5.34 1.40
C GLU A 189 -6.78 -4.61 1.82
N MET A 190 -7.95 -5.25 1.62
CA MET A 190 -9.19 -4.74 2.20
C MET A 190 -9.11 -4.77 3.72
N VAL A 191 -9.46 -3.64 4.35
CA VAL A 191 -9.43 -3.51 5.81
C VAL A 191 -10.74 -4.07 6.38
N PRO A 192 -10.70 -5.17 7.16
CA PRO A 192 -11.90 -5.73 7.80
C PRO A 192 -12.53 -4.73 8.77
N SER A 193 -13.86 -4.66 8.79
CA SER A 193 -14.60 -3.69 9.63
C SER A 193 -14.36 -3.86 11.13
N ASN A 194 -14.04 -5.08 11.57
CA ASN A 194 -13.75 -5.42 12.96
C ASN A 194 -12.27 -5.24 13.35
N LEU A 195 -11.36 -4.98 12.39
CA LEU A 195 -9.92 -4.90 12.67
C LEU A 195 -9.59 -3.86 13.74
N TYR A 196 -10.21 -2.68 13.67
CA TYR A 196 -10.00 -1.65 14.67
C TYR A 196 -10.35 -2.09 16.10
N VAL A 197 -11.45 -2.87 16.27
CA VAL A 197 -11.85 -3.39 17.57
C VAL A 197 -10.84 -4.45 18.05
N ARG A 198 -10.34 -5.28 17.14
CA ARG A 198 -9.33 -6.30 17.42
C ARG A 198 -7.99 -5.72 17.84
N LEU A 199 -7.67 -4.46 17.48
CA LEU A 199 -6.50 -3.75 17.98
C LEU A 199 -6.59 -3.33 19.46
N SER A 200 -7.71 -3.62 20.15
CA SER A 200 -7.91 -3.24 21.56
C SER A 200 -6.77 -3.64 22.50
N PRO A 201 -6.05 -4.77 22.35
CA PRO A 201 -4.91 -5.09 23.20
C PRO A 201 -3.78 -4.04 23.10
N LEU A 202 -3.58 -3.42 21.94
CA LEU A 202 -2.56 -2.38 21.75
C LEU A 202 -2.89 -1.10 22.54
N PHE A 203 -4.18 -0.81 22.75
CA PHE A 203 -4.60 0.37 23.52
C PHE A 203 -4.17 0.28 24.99
N GLN A 204 -4.04 -0.93 25.53
CA GLN A 204 -3.52 -1.17 26.88
C GLN A 204 -2.02 -0.91 27.01
N LEU A 205 -1.31 -0.91 25.87
CA LEU A 205 0.11 -0.59 25.75
C LEU A 205 0.36 0.90 25.41
N GLY A 206 -0.66 1.75 25.55
CA GLY A 206 -0.56 3.19 25.27
C GLY A 206 -0.82 3.59 23.81
N PHE A 207 -1.13 2.63 22.91
CA PHE A 207 -1.36 2.95 21.49
C PHE A 207 -2.52 3.93 21.32
N ASN A 208 -2.26 5.02 20.58
CA ASN A 208 -3.27 6.05 20.32
C ASN A 208 -4.32 5.53 19.33
N ARG A 209 -5.58 5.55 19.74
CA ARG A 209 -6.71 5.13 18.91
C ARG A 209 -6.84 5.89 17.59
N ASN A 210 -6.41 7.15 17.57
CA ASN A 210 -6.44 8.01 16.38
C ASN A 210 -5.25 7.78 15.44
N ALA A 211 -4.28 6.93 15.83
CA ALA A 211 -3.15 6.58 14.99
C ALA A 211 -3.53 5.58 13.86
N PHE A 212 -4.66 4.89 13.97
CA PHE A 212 -5.12 3.93 12.95
C PHE A 212 -5.55 4.65 11.67
N ARG A 213 -4.81 4.41 10.57
CA ARG A 213 -4.98 5.14 9.31
C ARG A 213 -5.08 4.21 8.10
N PRO A 214 -6.26 3.68 7.81
CA PRO A 214 -6.52 3.03 6.54
C PRO A 214 -6.23 3.95 5.36
N SER A 215 -5.63 3.39 4.32
CA SER A 215 -5.24 4.09 3.10
C SER A 215 -5.50 3.23 1.87
N TYR A 216 -5.61 3.88 0.71
CA TYR A 216 -5.76 3.21 -0.58
C TYR A 216 -4.72 3.72 -1.56
N GLY A 217 -4.24 2.82 -2.40
CA GLY A 217 -3.32 3.09 -3.47
C GLY A 217 -2.86 1.82 -4.16
N MET A 218 -2.02 1.98 -5.17
CA MET A 218 -1.52 0.90 -6.01
C MET A 218 -0.24 1.33 -6.75
N ALA A 219 0.50 0.37 -7.29
CA ALA A 219 1.75 0.66 -8.01
C ALA A 219 1.55 1.62 -9.18
N GLU A 220 0.41 1.53 -9.89
CA GLU A 220 0.06 2.39 -11.03
C GLU A 220 -0.21 3.85 -10.63
N THR A 221 -0.38 4.13 -9.34
CA THR A 221 -0.44 5.49 -8.76
C THR A 221 0.82 5.81 -7.95
N THR A 222 1.92 5.13 -8.22
CA THR A 222 3.18 5.10 -7.48
C THR A 222 2.99 4.42 -6.11
N LEU A 223 2.04 4.87 -5.29
CA LEU A 223 1.65 4.24 -4.04
C LEU A 223 0.28 4.77 -3.58
N ILE A 224 0.25 5.91 -2.88
CA ILE A 224 -0.91 6.35 -2.10
C ILE A 224 -1.80 7.33 -2.88
N VAL A 225 -3.11 7.10 -2.79
CA VAL A 225 -4.16 7.94 -3.41
C VAL A 225 -5.02 8.61 -2.35
N SER A 226 -5.42 7.85 -1.31
CA SER A 226 -6.23 8.36 -0.22
C SER A 226 -5.76 7.83 1.13
N SER A 227 -6.06 8.56 2.20
CA SER A 227 -5.73 8.17 3.56
C SER A 227 -6.69 8.80 4.56
N CYS A 228 -6.89 8.11 5.68
CA CYS A 228 -7.52 8.69 6.84
C CYS A 228 -6.57 9.72 7.47
N LEU A 229 -7.04 10.97 7.56
CA LEU A 229 -6.24 12.07 8.10
C LEU A 229 -6.06 11.94 9.62
N PRO A 230 -4.99 12.56 10.16
CA PRO A 230 -4.74 12.62 11.61
C PRO A 230 -5.96 13.10 12.41
N GLY A 231 -6.25 12.45 13.53
CA GLY A 231 -7.31 12.87 14.45
C GLY A 231 -8.74 12.55 14.02
N TYR A 232 -8.97 12.04 12.79
CA TYR A 232 -10.33 11.73 12.31
C TYR A 232 -10.82 10.34 12.71
N GLY A 233 -9.92 9.48 13.21
CA GLY A 233 -10.26 8.11 13.60
C GLY A 233 -10.75 7.23 12.44
N ASN A 234 -11.07 5.99 12.76
CA ASN A 234 -11.69 5.07 11.81
C ASN A 234 -13.18 5.38 11.65
N LYS A 235 -13.64 5.50 10.40
CA LYS A 235 -15.05 5.67 10.07
C LYS A 235 -15.53 4.48 9.27
N ASN A 236 -16.41 3.69 9.88
CA ASN A 236 -17.12 2.64 9.18
C ASN A 236 -18.45 3.19 8.65
N ILE A 237 -18.89 2.68 7.50
CA ILE A 237 -20.19 2.97 6.92
C ILE A 237 -20.98 1.67 6.81
N ARG A 238 -22.29 1.72 7.11
CA ARG A 238 -23.18 0.57 7.01
C ARG A 238 -24.16 0.77 5.87
N ILE A 239 -24.26 -0.24 5.04
CA ILE A 239 -25.06 -0.23 3.82
C ILE A 239 -26.01 -1.41 3.89
N ASN A 240 -27.29 -1.19 3.51
CA ASN A 240 -28.26 -2.28 3.39
C ASN A 240 -27.72 -3.37 2.46
N ARG A 241 -27.66 -4.62 2.94
CA ARG A 241 -27.05 -5.73 2.23
C ARG A 241 -27.77 -6.07 0.94
N GLU A 242 -29.09 -6.15 0.97
CA GLU A 242 -29.91 -6.49 -0.20
C GLU A 242 -29.74 -5.43 -1.30
N ALA A 243 -29.87 -4.14 -0.96
CA ALA A 243 -29.66 -3.03 -1.90
C ALA A 243 -28.23 -3.03 -2.46
N PHE A 244 -27.23 -3.36 -1.64
CA PHE A 244 -25.84 -3.42 -2.07
C PHE A 244 -25.59 -4.51 -3.14
N TYR A 245 -26.20 -5.68 -3.01
CA TYR A 245 -26.12 -6.74 -4.03
C TYR A 245 -26.79 -6.36 -5.36
N GLU A 246 -27.72 -5.41 -5.32
CA GLU A 246 -28.30 -4.78 -6.51
C GLU A 246 -27.46 -3.61 -7.06
N GLY A 247 -26.33 -3.30 -6.41
CA GLY A 247 -25.42 -2.21 -6.78
C GLY A 247 -25.86 -0.83 -6.28
N ILE A 248 -26.74 -0.79 -5.28
CA ILE A 248 -27.30 0.44 -4.70
C ILE A 248 -26.67 0.69 -3.32
N ILE A 249 -26.12 1.88 -3.11
CA ILE A 249 -25.56 2.29 -1.82
C ILE A 249 -26.66 2.97 -0.99
N LYS A 250 -27.27 2.21 -0.08
CA LYS A 250 -28.30 2.70 0.84
C LYS A 250 -27.82 2.60 2.27
N LEU A 251 -27.61 3.74 2.93
CA LEU A 251 -27.20 3.79 4.32
C LEU A 251 -28.26 3.23 5.26
N VAL A 252 -27.82 2.52 6.30
CA VAL A 252 -28.72 1.91 7.29
C VAL A 252 -28.18 2.03 8.71
N ASP A 253 -29.11 1.91 9.66
CA ASP A 253 -28.81 1.81 11.10
C ASP A 253 -28.52 0.37 11.51
N LYS A 254 -27.95 0.19 12.73
CA LYS A 254 -27.53 -1.12 13.30
C LYS A 254 -28.62 -2.19 13.38
N GLN A 255 -29.91 -1.82 13.24
CA GLN A 255 -31.03 -2.75 13.41
C GLN A 255 -31.41 -3.50 12.14
N GLN A 256 -30.82 -3.17 11.00
CA GLN A 256 -31.08 -3.77 9.69
C GLN A 256 -29.92 -4.68 9.29
N ASP A 257 -30.15 -5.63 8.40
CA ASP A 257 -29.06 -6.41 7.78
C ASP A 257 -28.19 -5.50 6.91
N PHE A 258 -26.86 -5.55 7.15
CA PHE A 258 -25.92 -4.63 6.53
C PHE A 258 -24.58 -5.29 6.15
N CYS A 259 -23.95 -4.68 5.15
CA CYS A 259 -22.50 -4.77 4.92
C CYS A 259 -21.82 -3.57 5.57
N GLU A 260 -20.66 -3.75 6.17
CA GLU A 260 -19.90 -2.66 6.79
C GLU A 260 -18.55 -2.49 6.10
N PHE A 261 -18.23 -1.26 5.68
CA PHE A 261 -17.00 -0.90 5.00
C PHE A 261 -16.19 0.08 5.83
N VAL A 262 -14.86 -0.12 5.81
CA VAL A 262 -13.90 0.78 6.44
C VAL A 262 -13.55 1.90 5.46
N SER A 263 -13.49 3.13 5.96
CA SER A 263 -13.07 4.29 5.18
C SER A 263 -11.62 4.15 4.70
N ALA A 264 -11.38 4.41 3.43
CA ALA A 264 -10.04 4.62 2.87
C ALA A 264 -9.58 6.10 2.94
N GLY A 265 -10.38 6.93 3.61
CA GLY A 265 -10.06 8.32 3.89
C GLY A 265 -10.38 9.30 2.77
N ARG A 266 -9.73 10.46 2.81
CA ARG A 266 -9.87 11.52 1.81
C ARG A 266 -8.84 11.37 0.71
N ILE A 267 -9.20 11.87 -0.48
CA ILE A 267 -8.26 11.99 -1.60
C ILE A 267 -7.17 12.98 -1.21
N LEU A 268 -5.92 12.56 -1.45
CA LEU A 268 -4.75 13.36 -1.10
C LEU A 268 -4.51 14.52 -2.07
N PRO A 269 -3.85 15.60 -1.63
CA PRO A 269 -3.66 16.80 -2.44
C PRO A 269 -2.97 16.52 -3.78
N GLY A 270 -3.43 17.18 -4.86
CA GLY A 270 -2.87 17.02 -6.20
C GLY A 270 -3.38 15.82 -6.98
N LEU A 271 -4.23 15.00 -6.39
CA LEU A 271 -4.93 13.89 -7.04
C LEU A 271 -6.40 14.22 -7.27
N GLN A 272 -6.94 13.67 -8.33
CA GLN A 272 -8.36 13.69 -8.64
C GLN A 272 -8.84 12.25 -8.71
N VAL A 273 -9.98 11.97 -8.10
CA VAL A 273 -10.63 10.66 -8.14
C VAL A 273 -12.08 10.83 -8.51
N ARG A 274 -12.57 9.95 -9.36
CA ARG A 274 -13.99 9.86 -9.70
C ARG A 274 -14.44 8.41 -9.70
N ILE A 275 -15.71 8.22 -9.47
CA ILE A 275 -16.37 6.91 -9.59
C ILE A 275 -17.06 6.88 -10.94
N VAL A 276 -16.88 5.79 -11.70
CA VAL A 276 -17.42 5.67 -13.06
C VAL A 276 -18.18 4.36 -13.21
N LYS A 277 -19.40 4.43 -13.73
CA LYS A 277 -20.21 3.26 -14.10
C LYS A 277 -20.65 3.42 -15.54
N ASP A 278 -20.41 2.41 -16.37
CA ASP A 278 -20.73 2.39 -17.80
C ASP A 278 -20.22 3.63 -18.58
N GLY A 279 -19.00 4.08 -18.23
CA GLY A 279 -18.36 5.25 -18.83
C GLY A 279 -18.87 6.61 -18.30
N ILE A 280 -19.84 6.63 -17.40
CA ILE A 280 -20.46 7.84 -16.85
C ILE A 280 -19.98 8.10 -15.43
N PRO A 281 -19.42 9.31 -15.13
CA PRO A 281 -19.09 9.69 -13.76
C PRO A 281 -20.32 9.67 -12.85
N GLN A 282 -20.16 9.13 -11.66
CA GLN A 282 -21.21 8.95 -10.67
C GLN A 282 -21.14 10.02 -9.58
N ASN A 283 -22.29 10.31 -8.97
CA ASN A 283 -22.39 11.13 -7.76
C ASN A 283 -22.06 10.28 -6.51
N ASN A 284 -21.98 10.96 -5.35
CA ASN A 284 -21.79 10.30 -4.06
C ASN A 284 -22.89 9.24 -3.81
N LEU A 285 -22.52 8.20 -3.07
CA LEU A 285 -23.35 7.01 -2.80
C LEU A 285 -23.78 6.23 -4.06
N ASN A 286 -22.95 6.24 -5.09
CA ASN A 286 -23.13 5.37 -6.25
C ASN A 286 -21.88 4.50 -6.41
N LEU A 287 -22.10 3.19 -6.56
CA LEU A 287 -21.04 2.22 -6.78
C LEU A 287 -20.55 2.27 -8.22
N GLY A 288 -19.24 2.24 -8.41
CA GLY A 288 -18.61 2.16 -9.72
C GLY A 288 -17.11 1.94 -9.64
N GLU A 289 -16.46 1.93 -10.79
CA GLU A 289 -15.01 1.82 -10.89
C GLU A 289 -14.32 3.11 -10.46
N ILE A 290 -13.30 2.98 -9.63
CA ILE A 290 -12.47 4.10 -9.20
C ILE A 290 -11.54 4.47 -10.34
N GLN A 291 -11.55 5.75 -10.73
CA GLN A 291 -10.57 6.29 -11.67
C GLN A 291 -9.77 7.40 -11.00
N VAL A 292 -8.46 7.40 -11.26
CA VAL A 292 -7.49 8.33 -10.65
C VAL A 292 -6.78 9.14 -11.72
N LYS A 293 -6.57 10.44 -11.47
CA LYS A 293 -5.77 11.34 -12.29
C LYS A 293 -4.86 12.19 -11.41
N GLY A 294 -3.61 12.37 -11.82
CA GLY A 294 -2.65 13.22 -11.12
C GLY A 294 -1.21 12.90 -11.46
N ALA A 295 -0.30 13.69 -10.93
CA ALA A 295 1.13 13.58 -11.21
C ALA A 295 1.78 12.28 -10.67
N CYS A 296 1.09 11.54 -9.80
CA CYS A 296 1.56 10.23 -9.29
C CYS A 296 1.18 9.05 -10.18
N VAL A 297 0.31 9.26 -11.20
CA VAL A 297 -0.14 8.20 -12.10
C VAL A 297 1.00 7.80 -13.03
N MET A 298 1.20 6.51 -13.21
CA MET A 298 2.23 5.92 -14.08
C MET A 298 2.21 6.48 -15.50
N SER A 299 3.33 6.34 -16.21
CA SER A 299 3.40 6.66 -17.64
C SER A 299 2.80 5.56 -18.54
N GLY A 300 2.61 4.36 -18.00
CA GLY A 300 2.09 3.18 -18.68
C GLY A 300 2.79 1.91 -18.23
N TYR A 301 2.48 0.79 -18.88
CA TYR A 301 3.16 -0.48 -18.68
C TYR A 301 4.32 -0.63 -19.66
N TYR A 302 5.46 -1.07 -19.17
CA TYR A 302 6.67 -1.24 -19.96
C TYR A 302 6.50 -2.32 -21.03
N ASN A 303 6.75 -1.98 -22.27
CA ASN A 303 6.57 -2.83 -23.46
C ASN A 303 5.15 -3.42 -23.62
N ASP A 304 4.12 -2.81 -23.04
CA ASP A 304 2.74 -3.26 -23.12
C ASP A 304 1.79 -2.07 -23.39
N ILE A 305 1.81 -1.59 -24.64
CA ILE A 305 0.99 -0.46 -25.09
C ILE A 305 -0.50 -0.83 -25.01
N GLN A 306 -0.87 -2.06 -25.37
CA GLN A 306 -2.26 -2.48 -25.36
C GLN A 306 -2.86 -2.38 -23.94
N SER A 307 -2.22 -2.99 -22.93
CA SER A 307 -2.69 -2.85 -21.54
C SER A 307 -2.66 -1.42 -21.05
N THR A 308 -1.70 -0.61 -21.52
CA THR A 308 -1.64 0.82 -21.18
C THR A 308 -2.87 1.56 -21.69
N ASP A 309 -3.22 1.40 -22.97
CA ASP A 309 -4.37 2.06 -23.61
C ASP A 309 -5.72 1.57 -23.05
N GLU A 310 -5.77 0.34 -22.52
CA GLU A 310 -6.96 -0.17 -21.85
C GLU A 310 -7.27 0.60 -20.55
N VAL A 311 -6.24 0.95 -19.77
CA VAL A 311 -6.40 1.53 -18.43
C VAL A 311 -6.18 3.03 -18.37
N LEU A 312 -5.38 3.63 -19.26
CA LEU A 312 -5.06 5.06 -19.29
C LEU A 312 -5.81 5.75 -20.44
N LYS A 313 -6.79 6.61 -20.11
CA LYS A 313 -7.54 7.39 -21.10
C LYS A 313 -7.67 8.83 -20.64
N ASP A 314 -7.24 9.77 -21.46
CA ASP A 314 -7.31 11.24 -21.19
C ASP A 314 -6.66 11.63 -19.84
N GLY A 315 -5.61 10.91 -19.45
CA GLY A 315 -4.91 11.09 -18.18
C GLY A 315 -5.63 10.51 -16.96
N TRP A 316 -6.72 9.77 -17.15
CA TRP A 316 -7.40 9.00 -16.12
C TRP A 316 -6.96 7.55 -16.16
N LEU A 317 -6.52 7.04 -15.01
CA LEU A 317 -6.25 5.64 -14.78
C LEU A 317 -7.52 4.94 -14.29
N SER A 318 -7.98 3.93 -15.01
CA SER A 318 -8.99 2.97 -14.56
C SER A 318 -8.32 1.93 -13.68
N THR A 319 -8.62 1.93 -12.37
CA THR A 319 -7.88 1.12 -11.40
C THR A 319 -8.29 -0.35 -11.41
N GLY A 320 -9.48 -0.65 -11.91
CA GLY A 320 -10.11 -1.97 -11.76
C GLY A 320 -10.69 -2.23 -10.37
N ASP A 321 -10.58 -1.28 -9.44
CA ASP A 321 -11.18 -1.34 -8.12
C ASP A 321 -12.56 -0.68 -8.13
N LEU A 322 -13.51 -1.25 -7.39
CA LEU A 322 -14.84 -0.71 -7.17
C LEU A 322 -14.87 0.06 -5.84
N GLY A 323 -15.59 1.17 -5.85
CA GLY A 323 -15.77 1.99 -4.66
C GLY A 323 -16.87 3.03 -4.83
N PHE A 324 -17.03 3.84 -3.81
CA PHE A 324 -17.96 4.98 -3.79
C PHE A 324 -17.48 6.05 -2.81
N PHE A 325 -18.00 7.26 -2.95
CA PHE A 325 -17.84 8.34 -1.96
C PHE A 325 -19.08 8.45 -1.08
N ASP A 326 -18.88 8.76 0.21
CA ASP A 326 -19.99 9.23 1.05
C ASP A 326 -20.27 10.74 0.83
N TYR A 327 -21.28 11.27 1.52
CA TYR A 327 -21.63 12.70 1.45
C TYR A 327 -20.53 13.65 1.94
N ASN A 328 -19.54 13.16 2.67
CA ASN A 328 -18.39 13.93 3.17
C ASN A 328 -17.15 13.80 2.26
N ASN A 329 -17.32 13.22 1.05
CA ASN A 329 -16.23 12.89 0.13
C ASN A 329 -15.16 11.98 0.75
N ILE A 330 -15.56 11.03 1.57
CA ILE A 330 -14.74 9.94 2.07
C ILE A 330 -14.85 8.78 1.09
N LEU A 331 -13.71 8.23 0.68
CA LEU A 331 -13.64 7.08 -0.22
C LEU A 331 -13.82 5.77 0.56
N TYR A 332 -14.60 4.86 -0.01
CA TYR A 332 -14.77 3.48 0.45
C TYR A 332 -14.47 2.53 -0.69
N ILE A 333 -13.60 1.53 -0.42
CA ILE A 333 -13.24 0.50 -1.37
C ILE A 333 -14.15 -0.70 -1.14
N VAL A 334 -14.63 -1.31 -2.22
CA VAL A 334 -15.56 -2.45 -2.17
C VAL A 334 -14.86 -3.74 -2.59
N GLY A 335 -13.90 -3.66 -3.51
CA GLY A 335 -13.16 -4.81 -4.02
C GLY A 335 -12.74 -4.64 -5.47
N ARG A 336 -12.29 -5.72 -6.08
CA ARG A 336 -11.88 -5.75 -7.49
C ARG A 336 -13.06 -6.02 -8.41
N LYS A 337 -13.19 -5.25 -9.48
CA LYS A 337 -14.24 -5.41 -10.51
C LYS A 337 -14.24 -6.81 -11.12
N LYS A 338 -13.04 -7.36 -11.38
CA LYS A 338 -12.87 -8.69 -11.98
C LYS A 338 -13.14 -9.85 -11.02
N GLU A 339 -13.14 -9.59 -9.73
CA GLU A 339 -13.37 -10.58 -8.67
C GLU A 339 -14.84 -10.61 -8.22
N THR A 340 -15.66 -9.74 -8.77
CA THR A 340 -17.11 -9.76 -8.50
C THR A 340 -17.74 -11.02 -9.08
N ILE A 341 -18.40 -11.80 -8.23
CA ILE A 341 -19.11 -13.02 -8.60
C ILE A 341 -20.57 -12.68 -8.82
N ILE A 342 -21.10 -12.98 -10.00
CA ILE A 342 -22.49 -12.70 -10.34
C ILE A 342 -23.29 -14.02 -10.26
N VAL A 343 -24.26 -14.08 -9.35
CA VAL A 343 -25.16 -15.23 -9.19
C VAL A 343 -26.61 -14.73 -9.23
N ASN A 344 -27.39 -15.23 -10.15
CA ASN A 344 -28.81 -14.85 -10.33
C ASN A 344 -29.04 -13.33 -10.42
N GLY A 345 -28.10 -12.60 -11.04
CA GLY A 345 -28.19 -11.14 -11.18
C GLY A 345 -27.72 -10.32 -9.96
N GLN A 346 -27.32 -10.98 -8.88
CA GLN A 346 -26.75 -10.33 -7.70
C GLN A 346 -25.22 -10.34 -7.75
N ASN A 347 -24.61 -9.25 -7.28
CA ASN A 347 -23.15 -9.08 -7.22
C ASN A 347 -22.64 -9.46 -5.83
N PHE A 348 -21.83 -10.51 -5.75
CA PHE A 348 -21.11 -10.92 -4.55
C PHE A 348 -19.65 -10.53 -4.69
N HIS A 349 -19.09 -9.97 -3.63
CA HIS A 349 -17.69 -9.58 -3.58
C HIS A 349 -16.90 -10.51 -2.67
N PRO A 350 -15.58 -10.71 -2.89
CA PRO A 350 -14.76 -11.62 -2.08
C PRO A 350 -14.91 -11.42 -0.57
N PHE A 351 -15.03 -10.16 -0.11
CA PHE A 351 -15.19 -9.85 1.31
C PHE A 351 -16.48 -10.46 1.94
N ASP A 352 -17.54 -10.69 1.14
CA ASP A 352 -18.76 -11.34 1.64
C ASP A 352 -18.47 -12.78 2.04
N LEU A 353 -17.65 -13.49 1.23
CA LEU A 353 -17.21 -14.86 1.50
C LEU A 353 -16.23 -14.92 2.67
N GLU A 354 -15.26 -13.99 2.68
CA GLU A 354 -14.28 -13.85 3.75
C GLU A 354 -14.95 -13.58 5.11
N ASN A 355 -15.92 -12.66 5.16
CA ASN A 355 -16.68 -12.38 6.38
C ASN A 355 -17.48 -13.58 6.86
N CYS A 356 -18.02 -14.40 5.96
CA CYS A 356 -18.70 -15.65 6.36
C CYS A 356 -17.73 -16.66 7.00
N VAL A 357 -16.52 -16.77 6.47
CA VAL A 357 -15.47 -17.65 7.01
C VAL A 357 -14.97 -17.15 8.36
N PHE A 358 -14.78 -15.84 8.53
CA PHE A 358 -14.32 -15.25 9.81
C PHE A 358 -15.42 -15.25 10.91
N ALA A 359 -16.69 -15.40 10.54
CA ALA A 359 -17.80 -15.47 11.48
C ALA A 359 -18.13 -16.90 11.96
N SER A 360 -17.57 -17.92 11.33
CA SER A 360 -17.72 -19.34 11.66
C SER A 360 -16.62 -19.82 12.58
#